data_5978329d3f982fd8cb944cd07b42d506
#
_entry.id   5978329d3f982fd8cb944cd07b42d506
#
_cell.length_a   1.000
_cell.length_b   1.000
_cell.length_c   1.000
_cell.angle_alpha   90.00
_cell.angle_beta   90.00
_cell.angle_gamma   90.00
#
_symmetry.space_group_name_H-M   'P 1'
#
loop_
_entity.id
_entity.type
_entity.pdbx_description
1 polymer ?
#
loop_
_entity_poly.entity_id
_entity_poly.type
_entity_poly.pdbx_seq_one_letter_code
_entity_poly.pdbx_strand_id
1 'polypeptide(L)'
;LDAVQSDDATMGSPVDISVFGGYFPFATRYSLDVPALFKYYGLNEIWDEAYSEVKGVKWLSTSAWDPCHLFTVKKKVTSLKDMKGLRVFGVPTAGKFLAQYGLIPVTVPWDDVEVAMQTGELDGVCWCGFTEAYEVGWADICKYALTNSVTGAWFGSYFANQKSWDKLSPKLQALYRM
;
A
#
# COMPACT_ATOMS: atom_id res chain seq x y z
N LEU A 1 4.97 13.53 18.29
CA LEU A 1 5.50 12.69 17.22
C LEU A 1 6.39 13.57 16.33
N ASP A 2 7.66 13.18 16.17
CA ASP A 2 8.64 13.97 15.43
C ASP A 2 8.74 13.53 13.96
N ALA A 3 8.60 12.24 13.70
CA ALA A 3 8.56 11.67 12.37
C ALA A 3 7.65 10.44 12.32
N VAL A 4 7.12 10.13 11.15
CA VAL A 4 6.28 8.98 10.89
C VAL A 4 6.48 8.51 9.45
N GLN A 5 6.36 7.22 9.24
CA GLN A 5 6.15 6.64 7.94
C GLN A 5 4.68 6.28 7.81
N SER A 6 4.08 6.59 6.68
CA SER A 6 2.69 6.29 6.40
C SER A 6 2.51 5.84 4.96
N ASP A 7 1.47 5.06 4.74
CA ASP A 7 0.97 4.71 3.42
C ASP A 7 0.33 5.95 2.78
N ASP A 8 0.74 6.29 1.58
CA ASP A 8 0.21 7.44 0.85
C ASP A 8 -1.29 7.30 0.56
N ALA A 9 -1.80 6.10 0.38
CA ALA A 9 -3.24 5.87 0.17
C ALA A 9 -4.10 6.36 1.35
N THR A 10 -3.56 6.37 2.57
CA THR A 10 -4.26 6.88 3.76
C THR A 10 -4.30 8.40 3.81
N MET A 11 -3.46 9.06 3.02
CA MET A 11 -3.36 10.53 2.94
C MET A 11 -4.23 11.14 1.84
N GLY A 12 -5.07 10.34 1.17
CA GLY A 12 -5.89 10.79 0.05
C GLY A 12 -6.90 11.91 0.36
N SER A 13 -7.22 12.15 1.64
CA SER A 13 -8.11 13.25 2.01
C SER A 13 -7.40 14.62 2.03
N PRO A 14 -6.20 14.76 2.65
CA PRO A 14 -5.47 16.02 2.63
C PRO A 14 -4.68 16.27 1.33
N VAL A 15 -4.34 15.23 0.57
CA VAL A 15 -3.48 15.32 -0.62
C VAL A 15 -3.98 14.36 -1.70
N ASP A 16 -4.73 14.87 -2.65
CA ASP A 16 -5.41 14.07 -3.69
C ASP A 16 -4.45 13.16 -4.49
N ILE A 17 -3.26 13.66 -4.83
CA ILE A 17 -2.29 12.90 -5.62
C ILE A 17 -1.75 11.67 -4.90
N SER A 18 -1.84 11.62 -3.58
CA SER A 18 -1.36 10.49 -2.77
C SER A 18 -2.05 9.17 -3.13
N VAL A 19 -3.24 9.23 -3.70
CA VAL A 19 -3.97 8.06 -4.22
C VAL A 19 -3.15 7.26 -5.24
N PHE A 20 -2.32 7.92 -6.04
CA PHE A 20 -1.45 7.25 -7.00
C PHE A 20 -0.30 6.47 -6.33
N GLY A 21 0.09 6.84 -5.12
CA GLY A 21 1.06 6.10 -4.32
C GLY A 21 0.50 4.81 -3.75
N GLY A 22 -0.82 4.76 -3.56
CA GLY A 22 -1.49 3.69 -2.86
C GLY A 22 -2.06 2.61 -3.75
N TYR A 23 -1.27 1.60 -4.13
CA TYR A 23 -1.80 0.36 -4.71
C TYR A 23 -2.60 0.55 -6.01
N PHE A 24 -2.17 1.47 -6.85
CA PHE A 24 -2.86 1.71 -8.11
C PHE A 24 -2.70 0.49 -9.04
N PRO A 25 -3.79 -0.10 -9.57
CA PRO A 25 -3.68 -1.24 -10.48
C PRO A 25 -2.82 -0.90 -11.69
N PHE A 26 -1.91 -1.80 -12.04
CA PHE A 26 -1.02 -1.69 -13.21
C PHE A 26 -0.06 -0.48 -13.22
N ALA A 27 0.20 0.16 -12.07
CA ALA A 27 1.17 1.24 -11.97
C ALA A 27 2.61 0.70 -12.12
N THR A 28 3.39 0.71 -11.07
CA THR A 28 4.76 0.17 -11.07
C THR A 28 4.77 -1.34 -10.93
N ARG A 29 5.55 -2.03 -11.76
CA ARG A 29 5.62 -3.49 -11.69
C ARG A 29 6.45 -3.99 -10.51
N TYR A 30 7.52 -3.27 -10.19
CA TYR A 30 8.47 -3.67 -9.15
C TYR A 30 8.69 -2.54 -8.15
N SER A 31 8.87 -2.88 -6.89
CA SER A 31 9.22 -1.92 -5.83
C SER A 31 10.53 -1.18 -6.12
N LEU A 32 11.46 -1.83 -6.82
CA LEU A 32 12.73 -1.21 -7.24
C LEU A 32 12.57 -0.08 -8.27
N ASP A 33 11.45 -0.03 -8.99
CA ASP A 33 11.19 1.04 -9.95
C ASP A 33 10.81 2.35 -9.24
N VAL A 34 10.24 2.27 -8.03
CA VAL A 34 9.76 3.43 -7.28
C VAL A 34 10.86 4.46 -6.97
N PRO A 35 12.02 4.09 -6.41
CA PRO A 35 13.11 5.04 -6.20
C PRO A 35 13.58 5.73 -7.48
N ALA A 36 13.56 5.01 -8.60
CA ALA A 36 13.94 5.59 -9.90
C ALA A 36 12.91 6.63 -10.36
N LEU A 37 11.61 6.37 -10.22
CA LEU A 37 10.54 7.31 -10.55
C LEU A 37 10.67 8.60 -9.74
N PHE A 38 10.93 8.48 -8.45
CA PHE A 38 11.10 9.65 -7.59
C PHE A 38 12.38 10.41 -7.91
N LYS A 39 13.50 9.73 -8.09
CA LYS A 39 14.82 10.36 -8.27
C LYS A 39 15.04 10.94 -9.68
N TYR A 40 14.55 10.28 -10.73
CA TYR A 40 14.92 10.60 -12.11
C TYR A 40 13.76 11.05 -12.99
N TYR A 41 12.51 10.87 -12.56
CA TYR A 41 11.33 11.15 -13.37
C TYR A 41 10.40 12.20 -12.76
N GLY A 42 10.89 12.97 -11.77
CA GLY A 42 10.22 14.17 -11.28
C GLY A 42 9.16 13.93 -10.20
N LEU A 43 9.01 12.70 -9.68
CA LEU A 43 8.02 12.46 -8.62
C LEU A 43 8.41 13.10 -7.28
N ASN A 44 9.71 13.29 -7.00
CA ASN A 44 10.14 14.00 -5.79
C ASN A 44 9.57 15.40 -5.72
N GLU A 45 9.68 16.14 -6.83
CA GLU A 45 9.21 17.51 -6.93
C GLU A 45 7.69 17.58 -6.78
N ILE A 46 6.97 16.70 -7.45
CA ILE A 46 5.51 16.63 -7.39
C ILE A 46 5.02 16.30 -5.97
N TRP A 47 5.67 15.37 -5.29
CA TRP A 47 5.29 14.99 -3.92
C TRP A 47 5.66 16.07 -2.90
N ASP A 48 6.84 16.67 -3.00
CA ASP A 48 7.23 17.80 -2.12
C ASP A 48 6.29 19.00 -2.30
N GLU A 49 5.90 19.33 -3.53
CA GLU A 49 4.92 20.38 -3.81
C GLU A 49 3.55 20.05 -3.20
N ALA A 50 3.00 18.87 -3.49
CA ALA A 50 1.68 18.46 -3.01
C ALA A 50 1.60 18.43 -1.48
N TYR A 51 2.60 17.88 -0.82
CA TYR A 51 2.63 17.84 0.65
C TYR A 51 3.02 19.18 1.31
N SER A 52 3.58 20.14 0.57
CA SER A 52 3.85 21.48 1.09
C SER A 52 2.57 22.22 1.47
N GLU A 53 1.43 21.85 0.90
CA GLU A 53 0.12 22.41 1.23
C GLU A 53 -0.42 21.91 2.59
N VAL A 54 0.13 20.84 3.15
CA VAL A 54 -0.27 20.28 4.43
C VAL A 54 0.45 20.98 5.57
N LYS A 55 -0.30 21.78 6.33
CA LYS A 55 0.26 22.59 7.43
C LYS A 55 0.88 21.70 8.52
N GLY A 56 2.09 22.05 8.92
CA GLY A 56 2.79 21.41 10.04
C GLY A 56 3.46 20.09 9.70
N VAL A 57 3.46 19.69 8.44
CA VAL A 57 4.07 18.46 7.93
C VAL A 57 5.17 18.82 6.93
N LYS A 58 6.32 18.17 7.06
CA LYS A 58 7.37 18.15 6.05
C LYS A 58 7.46 16.75 5.46
N TRP A 59 7.23 16.65 4.16
CA TRP A 59 7.54 15.44 3.41
C TRP A 59 9.06 15.30 3.26
N LEU A 60 9.58 14.09 3.47
CA LEU A 60 11.02 13.83 3.46
C LEU A 60 11.45 13.02 2.24
N SER A 61 10.83 11.87 2.08
CA SER A 61 11.16 10.93 1.01
C SER A 61 10.07 9.86 0.88
N THR A 62 10.20 9.04 -0.15
CA THR A 62 9.36 7.86 -0.37
C THR A 62 10.00 6.59 0.14
N SER A 63 9.17 5.61 0.46
CA SER A 63 9.51 4.20 0.59
C SER A 63 8.72 3.39 -0.43
N ALA A 64 9.14 2.16 -0.69
CA ALA A 64 8.48 1.29 -1.65
C ALA A 64 8.20 -0.09 -1.05
N TRP A 65 7.08 -0.65 -1.42
CA TRP A 65 6.67 -2.01 -1.07
C TRP A 65 6.31 -2.80 -2.32
N ASP A 66 6.30 -4.13 -2.16
CA ASP A 66 5.95 -5.03 -3.23
C ASP A 66 4.47 -4.90 -3.65
N PRO A 67 4.15 -5.23 -4.90
CA PRO A 67 2.78 -5.31 -5.37
C PRO A 67 1.94 -6.26 -4.52
N CYS A 68 0.65 -5.94 -4.38
CA CYS A 68 -0.27 -6.83 -3.66
C CYS A 68 -0.65 -8.04 -4.51
N HIS A 69 -0.73 -9.19 -3.84
CA HIS A 69 -1.21 -10.43 -4.38
C HIS A 69 -2.51 -10.86 -3.71
N LEU A 70 -3.33 -11.63 -4.42
CA LEU A 70 -4.53 -12.22 -3.85
C LEU A 70 -4.19 -13.58 -3.24
N PHE A 71 -4.41 -13.70 -1.94
CA PHE A 71 -4.31 -14.95 -1.19
C PHE A 71 -5.71 -15.43 -0.84
N THR A 72 -5.96 -16.72 -0.98
CA THR A 72 -7.29 -17.30 -0.70
C THR A 72 -7.20 -18.52 0.19
N VAL A 73 -8.16 -18.64 1.11
CA VAL A 73 -8.16 -19.69 2.14
C VAL A 73 -8.46 -21.08 1.54
N LYS A 74 -9.51 -21.21 0.72
CA LYS A 74 -10.00 -22.49 0.23
C LYS A 74 -10.09 -22.60 -1.28
N LYS A 75 -10.37 -21.50 -1.98
CA LYS A 75 -10.68 -21.53 -3.41
C LYS A 75 -9.46 -21.15 -4.24
N LYS A 76 -9.04 -22.02 -5.14
CA LYS A 76 -8.03 -21.68 -6.14
C LYS A 76 -8.61 -20.72 -7.18
N VAL A 77 -7.92 -19.61 -7.42
CA VAL A 77 -8.27 -18.63 -8.45
C VAL A 77 -7.38 -18.86 -9.66
N THR A 78 -7.97 -19.20 -10.79
CA THR A 78 -7.27 -19.45 -12.06
C THR A 78 -7.79 -18.55 -13.19
N SER A 79 -8.93 -17.91 -12.96
CA SER A 79 -9.55 -16.97 -13.90
C SER A 79 -10.30 -15.89 -13.14
N LEU A 80 -10.64 -14.80 -13.83
CA LEU A 80 -11.45 -13.72 -13.27
C LEU A 80 -12.84 -14.20 -12.81
N LYS A 81 -13.39 -15.25 -13.44
CA LYS A 81 -14.67 -15.83 -13.04
C LYS A 81 -14.63 -16.46 -11.64
N ASP A 82 -13.46 -16.96 -11.25
CA ASP A 82 -13.27 -17.62 -9.95
C ASP A 82 -13.33 -16.60 -8.79
N MET A 83 -13.13 -15.31 -9.08
CA MET A 83 -13.20 -14.23 -8.09
C MET A 83 -14.62 -13.92 -7.64
N LYS A 84 -15.63 -14.32 -8.45
CA LYS A 84 -17.02 -14.00 -8.16
C LYS A 84 -17.48 -14.55 -6.80
N GLY A 85 -17.98 -13.66 -5.96
CA GLY A 85 -18.52 -13.97 -4.64
C GLY A 85 -17.48 -14.16 -3.55
N LEU A 86 -16.17 -14.09 -3.83
CA LEU A 86 -15.14 -14.13 -2.79
C LEU A 86 -15.19 -12.85 -1.94
N ARG A 87 -15.27 -13.01 -0.64
CA ARG A 87 -15.18 -11.93 0.36
C ARG A 87 -13.71 -11.74 0.71
N VAL A 88 -13.18 -10.58 0.35
CA VAL A 88 -11.74 -10.34 0.45
C VAL A 88 -11.47 -9.04 1.20
N PHE A 89 -10.67 -9.13 2.25
CA PHE A 89 -10.07 -7.97 2.87
C PHE A 89 -8.94 -7.44 1.99
N GLY A 90 -8.83 -6.14 1.83
CA GLY A 90 -7.75 -5.56 1.04
C GLY A 90 -7.79 -4.06 0.98
N VAL A 91 -6.77 -3.52 0.32
CA VAL A 91 -6.68 -2.08 0.12
C VAL A 91 -7.87 -1.58 -0.73
N PRO A 92 -8.40 -0.38 -0.41
CA PRO A 92 -9.61 0.12 -1.06
C PRO A 92 -9.54 0.18 -2.58
N THR A 93 -8.40 0.56 -3.14
CA THR A 93 -8.19 0.64 -4.60
C THR A 93 -8.26 -0.72 -5.28
N ALA A 94 -7.55 -1.73 -4.72
CA ALA A 94 -7.63 -3.11 -5.19
C ALA A 94 -9.03 -3.68 -5.03
N GLY A 95 -9.70 -3.42 -3.91
CA GLY A 95 -11.07 -3.85 -3.66
C GLY A 95 -12.04 -3.30 -4.69
N LYS A 96 -12.00 -1.99 -4.98
CA LYS A 96 -12.84 -1.35 -6.02
C LYS A 96 -12.56 -1.93 -7.41
N PHE A 97 -11.29 -2.19 -7.74
CA PHE A 97 -10.92 -2.79 -9.01
C PHE A 97 -11.45 -4.22 -9.13
N LEU A 98 -11.20 -5.06 -8.13
CA LEU A 98 -11.62 -6.46 -8.15
C LEU A 98 -13.15 -6.64 -8.05
N ALA A 99 -13.87 -5.70 -7.44
CA ALA A 99 -15.33 -5.73 -7.38
C ALA A 99 -15.98 -5.73 -8.77
N GLN A 100 -15.32 -5.16 -9.78
CA GLN A 100 -15.79 -5.20 -11.18
C GLN A 100 -15.82 -6.64 -11.75
N TYR A 101 -15.08 -7.55 -11.15
CA TYR A 101 -15.07 -8.99 -11.49
C TYR A 101 -15.89 -9.83 -10.51
N GLY A 102 -16.71 -9.17 -9.66
CA GLY A 102 -17.64 -9.80 -8.76
C GLY A 102 -17.06 -10.25 -7.42
N LEU A 103 -15.83 -9.85 -7.09
CA LEU A 103 -15.29 -9.97 -5.74
C LEU A 103 -16.03 -9.02 -4.80
N ILE A 104 -16.19 -9.40 -3.54
CA ILE A 104 -16.86 -8.62 -2.50
C ILE A 104 -15.79 -8.07 -1.55
N PRO A 105 -15.43 -6.78 -1.65
CA PRO A 105 -14.53 -6.18 -0.69
C PRO A 105 -15.16 -6.13 0.70
N VAL A 106 -14.42 -6.56 1.71
CA VAL A 106 -14.85 -6.56 3.10
C VAL A 106 -13.83 -5.77 3.93
N THR A 107 -14.32 -4.95 4.82
CA THR A 107 -13.50 -4.19 5.76
C THR A 107 -13.71 -4.77 7.15
N VAL A 108 -12.62 -5.18 7.78
CA VAL A 108 -12.56 -5.59 9.19
C VAL A 108 -11.37 -4.86 9.85
N PRO A 109 -11.35 -4.71 11.18
CA PRO A 109 -10.15 -4.24 11.87
C PRO A 109 -8.95 -5.13 11.52
N TRP A 110 -7.76 -4.54 11.44
CA TRP A 110 -6.54 -5.26 11.08
C TRP A 110 -6.30 -6.50 11.95
N ASP A 111 -6.48 -6.36 13.25
CA ASP A 111 -6.26 -7.42 14.23
C ASP A 111 -7.27 -8.58 14.11
N ASP A 112 -8.38 -8.38 13.41
CA ASP A 112 -9.43 -9.38 13.21
C ASP A 112 -9.29 -10.15 11.87
N VAL A 113 -8.40 -9.72 10.97
CA VAL A 113 -8.27 -10.31 9.61
C VAL A 113 -7.98 -11.80 9.67
N GLU A 114 -7.05 -12.22 10.52
CA GLU A 114 -6.68 -13.62 10.67
C GLU A 114 -7.86 -14.46 11.16
N VAL A 115 -8.54 -14.02 12.21
CA VAL A 115 -9.71 -14.70 12.77
C VAL A 115 -10.84 -14.77 11.75
N ALA A 116 -11.08 -13.70 11.01
CA ALA A 116 -12.11 -13.64 9.97
C ALA A 116 -11.83 -14.64 8.82
N MET A 117 -10.56 -14.87 8.47
CA MET A 117 -10.18 -15.92 7.52
C MET A 117 -10.36 -17.34 8.10
N GLN A 118 -9.98 -17.57 9.36
CA GLN A 118 -10.11 -18.86 10.03
C GLN A 118 -11.57 -19.27 10.22
N THR A 119 -12.43 -18.32 10.59
CA THR A 119 -13.87 -18.53 10.80
C THR A 119 -14.66 -18.60 9.50
N GLY A 120 -14.07 -18.19 8.38
CA GLY A 120 -14.72 -18.17 7.07
C GLY A 120 -15.60 -16.96 6.85
N GLU A 121 -15.44 -15.89 7.61
CA GLU A 121 -16.02 -14.56 7.32
C GLU A 121 -15.35 -13.96 6.09
N LEU A 122 -14.02 -14.15 5.95
CA LEU A 122 -13.25 -13.82 4.77
C LEU A 122 -12.85 -15.06 3.99
N ASP A 123 -12.90 -15.00 2.68
CA ASP A 123 -12.42 -16.04 1.77
C ASP A 123 -10.96 -15.82 1.36
N GLY A 124 -10.42 -14.63 1.62
CA GLY A 124 -9.04 -14.28 1.32
C GLY A 124 -8.67 -12.84 1.65
N VAL A 125 -7.46 -12.49 1.27
CA VAL A 125 -6.86 -11.18 1.51
C VAL A 125 -6.06 -10.72 0.29
N CYS A 126 -6.10 -9.41 0.01
CA CYS A 126 -5.29 -8.75 -1.03
C CYS A 126 -4.69 -7.47 -0.44
N TRP A 127 -3.56 -7.59 0.23
CA TRP A 127 -2.95 -6.48 0.96
C TRP A 127 -1.47 -6.29 0.65
N CYS A 128 -0.69 -7.37 0.52
CA CYS A 128 0.77 -7.33 0.54
C CYS A 128 1.40 -8.29 -0.47
N GLY A 129 2.73 -8.28 -0.52
CA GLY A 129 3.54 -9.27 -1.22
C GLY A 129 3.65 -10.61 -0.48
N PHE A 130 4.37 -11.55 -1.08
CA PHE A 130 4.51 -12.91 -0.53
C PHE A 130 5.28 -12.94 0.79
N THR A 131 6.37 -12.15 0.89
CA THR A 131 7.20 -12.12 2.10
C THR A 131 6.41 -11.64 3.30
N GLU A 132 5.70 -10.53 3.15
CA GLU A 132 4.89 -9.96 4.22
C GLU A 132 3.74 -10.90 4.61
N ALA A 133 3.06 -11.52 3.63
CA ALA A 133 2.01 -12.51 3.91
C ALA A 133 2.52 -13.71 4.71
N TYR A 134 3.76 -14.11 4.50
CA TYR A 134 4.41 -15.15 5.28
C TYR A 134 4.71 -14.66 6.71
N GLU A 135 5.28 -13.47 6.86
CA GLU A 135 5.67 -12.90 8.17
C GLU A 135 4.47 -12.66 9.10
N VAL A 136 3.31 -12.25 8.54
CA VAL A 136 2.08 -12.05 9.31
C VAL A 136 1.25 -13.33 9.50
N GLY A 137 1.76 -14.50 9.09
CA GLY A 137 1.12 -15.79 9.33
C GLY A 137 -0.01 -16.17 8.34
N TRP A 138 -0.31 -15.35 7.35
CA TRP A 138 -1.39 -15.66 6.39
C TRP A 138 -1.06 -16.86 5.49
N ALA A 139 0.21 -17.18 5.30
CA ALA A 139 0.63 -18.36 4.56
C ALA A 139 0.19 -19.68 5.22
N ASP A 140 -0.04 -19.69 6.52
CA ASP A 140 -0.52 -20.87 7.26
C ASP A 140 -2.03 -21.08 7.07
N ILE A 141 -2.77 -20.04 6.74
CA ILE A 141 -4.23 -20.05 6.58
C ILE A 141 -4.62 -20.17 5.11
N CYS A 142 -3.98 -19.38 4.24
CA CYS A 142 -4.28 -19.33 2.82
C CYS A 142 -3.59 -20.46 2.07
N LYS A 143 -4.39 -21.33 1.44
CA LYS A 143 -3.87 -22.48 0.67
C LYS A 143 -3.42 -22.10 -0.73
N TYR A 144 -3.84 -20.96 -1.24
CA TYR A 144 -3.59 -20.54 -2.61
C TYR A 144 -3.21 -19.08 -2.65
N ALA A 145 -2.29 -18.76 -3.55
CA ALA A 145 -1.90 -17.40 -3.87
C ALA A 145 -1.91 -17.20 -5.38
N LEU A 146 -2.41 -16.05 -5.82
CA LEU A 146 -2.32 -15.64 -7.22
C LEU A 146 -0.92 -15.04 -7.45
N THR A 147 -0.14 -15.65 -8.33
CA THR A 147 1.23 -15.19 -8.62
C THR A 147 1.26 -13.87 -9.42
N ASN A 148 0.22 -13.61 -10.20
CA ASN A 148 0.03 -12.30 -10.81
C ASN A 148 -0.36 -11.28 -9.74
N SER A 149 0.35 -10.18 -9.67
CA SER A 149 -0.03 -9.08 -8.80
C SER A 149 -1.35 -8.45 -9.23
N VAL A 150 -2.14 -8.02 -8.26
CA VAL A 150 -3.40 -7.32 -8.48
C VAL A 150 -3.17 -5.82 -8.62
N THR A 151 -2.17 -5.30 -7.90
CA THR A 151 -1.81 -3.89 -7.93
C THR A 151 -0.38 -3.73 -8.43
N GLY A 152 0.01 -2.48 -8.75
CA GLY A 152 1.42 -2.12 -8.84
C GLY A 152 2.09 -2.11 -7.47
N ALA A 153 3.42 -1.99 -7.45
CA ALA A 153 4.16 -1.65 -6.26
C ALA A 153 3.63 -0.34 -5.67
N TRP A 154 3.58 -0.24 -4.37
CA TRP A 154 3.09 0.96 -3.73
C TRP A 154 4.20 1.72 -3.02
N PHE A 155 3.96 2.98 -2.83
CA PHE A 155 4.85 3.85 -2.10
C PHE A 155 4.15 4.40 -0.88
N GLY A 156 4.92 4.49 0.18
CA GLY A 156 4.57 5.27 1.34
C GLY A 156 5.54 6.43 1.48
N SER A 157 5.21 7.33 2.34
CA SER A 157 5.99 8.55 2.56
C SER A 157 6.52 8.63 3.98
N TYR A 158 7.71 9.18 4.11
CA TYR A 158 8.27 9.60 5.38
C TYR A 158 7.96 11.07 5.61
N PHE A 159 7.39 11.36 6.75
CA PHE A 159 7.01 12.70 7.17
C PHE A 159 7.71 13.09 8.45
N ALA A 160 8.03 14.37 8.59
CA ALA A 160 8.43 14.97 9.84
C ALA A 160 7.43 16.04 10.30
N ASN A 161 7.34 16.24 11.60
CA ASN A 161 6.73 17.43 12.15
C ASN A 161 7.57 18.63 11.72
N GLN A 162 6.95 19.65 11.12
CA GLN A 162 7.66 20.82 10.58
C GLN A 162 8.51 21.52 11.66
N LYS A 163 7.96 21.67 12.87
CA LYS A 163 8.70 22.29 13.98
C LYS A 163 9.92 21.48 14.43
N SER A 164 9.85 20.17 14.33
CA SER A 164 10.98 19.28 14.66
C SER A 164 12.01 19.30 13.54
N TRP A 165 11.56 19.34 12.29
CA TRP A 165 12.42 19.47 11.13
C TRP A 165 13.22 20.78 11.13
N ASP A 166 12.57 21.90 11.48
CA ASP A 166 13.19 23.24 11.50
C ASP A 166 14.30 23.37 12.56
N LYS A 167 14.31 22.48 13.58
CA LYS A 167 15.38 22.44 14.59
C LYS A 167 16.65 21.72 14.11
N LEU A 168 16.57 20.96 13.01
CA LEU A 168 17.72 20.26 12.47
C LEU A 168 18.66 21.23 11.77
N SER A 169 19.97 21.01 11.90
CA SER A 169 20.95 21.77 11.13
C SER A 169 20.78 21.50 9.61
N PRO A 170 21.18 22.45 8.74
CA PRO A 170 21.10 22.24 7.29
C PRO A 170 21.82 20.99 6.82
N LYS A 171 22.90 20.60 7.49
CA LYS A 171 23.65 19.38 7.20
C LYS A 171 22.82 18.14 7.48
N LEU A 172 22.08 18.10 8.60
CA LEU A 172 21.20 16.98 8.93
C LEU A 172 19.99 16.94 8.00
N GLN A 173 19.39 18.07 7.69
CA GLN A 173 18.29 18.15 6.72
C GLN A 173 18.70 17.62 5.33
N ALA A 174 19.93 17.92 4.89
CA ALA A 174 20.45 17.44 3.61
C ALA A 174 20.62 15.91 3.61
N LEU A 175 21.05 15.30 4.73
CA LEU A 175 21.20 13.84 4.84
C LEU A 175 19.87 13.09 4.70
N TYR A 176 18.76 13.68 5.13
CA TYR A 176 17.43 13.06 5.01
C TYR A 176 16.82 13.16 3.60
N ARG A 177 17.41 13.94 2.71
CA ARG A 177 16.96 14.13 1.32
C ARG A 177 17.84 13.42 0.29
N MET A 178 18.82 12.67 0.72
CA MET A 178 19.71 11.88 -0.15
C MET A 178 19.10 10.55 -0.54
#